data_91812941ed859c5627fd02b1c83f736f
#
_entry.id   91812941ed859c5627fd02b1c83f736f
#
_cell.length_a   1.000
_cell.length_b   1.000
_cell.length_c   1.000
_cell.angle_alpha   90.00
_cell.angle_beta   90.00
_cell.angle_gamma   90.00
#
_symmetry.space_group_name_H-M   'P 1'
#
loop_
_entity.id
_entity.type
_entity.pdbx_description
1 polymer ?
#
loop_
_entity_poly.entity_id
_entity_poly.type
_entity_poly.pdbx_seq_one_letter_code
_entity_poly.pdbx_strand_id
1 'polypeptide(L)' 'MKVANWQELDDKAVAISRALAMDAVQKVGNGHPGTAMSLAPVAYTLFQRILRHNPAKPNWIGRDRFILSCGH' A
#
# COMPACT_ATOMS: atom_id res chain seq x y z
N MET A 1 1.63 -14.48 5.71
CA MET A 1 3.00 -14.04 6.06
C MET A 1 3.00 -13.35 7.41
N LYS A 2 3.92 -13.73 8.27
CA LYS A 2 4.05 -13.12 9.59
C LYS A 2 5.24 -12.18 9.58
N VAL A 3 5.02 -10.91 9.92
CA VAL A 3 6.06 -9.89 9.96
C VAL A 3 6.43 -9.61 11.41
N ALA A 4 7.74 -9.59 11.71
CA ALA A 4 8.22 -9.30 13.06
C ALA A 4 7.77 -7.89 13.49
N ASN A 5 7.38 -7.76 14.76
CA ASN A 5 6.93 -6.50 15.35
C ASN A 5 5.64 -5.94 14.75
N TRP A 6 4.83 -6.79 14.12
CA TRP A 6 3.52 -6.37 13.64
C TRP A 6 2.63 -6.03 14.84
N GLN A 7 2.05 -4.86 14.82
CA GLN A 7 1.27 -4.33 15.92
C GLN A 7 -0.15 -3.96 15.48
N GLU A 8 -0.98 -3.62 16.45
CA GLU A 8 -2.36 -3.18 16.18
C GLU A 8 -2.42 -1.95 15.28
N LEU A 9 -1.44 -1.06 15.38
CA LEU A 9 -1.36 0.12 14.51
C LEU A 9 -1.19 -0.30 13.03
N ASP A 10 -0.45 -1.37 12.78
CA ASP A 10 -0.29 -1.91 11.42
C ASP A 10 -1.61 -2.42 10.86
N ASP A 11 -2.40 -3.13 11.69
CA ASP A 11 -3.74 -3.58 11.29
C ASP A 11 -4.65 -2.39 10.96
N LYS A 12 -4.60 -1.33 11.75
CA LYS A 12 -5.37 -0.12 11.50
C LYS A 12 -4.96 0.56 10.20
N ALA A 13 -3.66 0.67 9.95
CA ALA A 13 -3.14 1.28 8.74
C ALA A 13 -3.62 0.54 7.49
N VAL A 14 -3.57 -0.79 7.52
CA VAL A 14 -4.05 -1.64 6.43
C VAL A 14 -5.56 -1.46 6.24
N ALA A 15 -6.32 -1.46 7.32
CA ALA A 15 -7.78 -1.29 7.27
C ALA A 15 -8.17 0.06 6.67
N ILE A 16 -7.48 1.13 7.06
CA ILE A 16 -7.73 2.47 6.53
C ILE A 16 -7.35 2.53 5.03
N SER A 17 -6.25 1.92 4.65
CA SER A 17 -5.84 1.86 3.23
C SER A 17 -6.90 1.16 2.38
N ARG A 18 -7.46 0.06 2.88
CA ARG A 18 -8.57 -0.64 2.22
C ARG A 18 -9.80 0.24 2.09
N ALA A 19 -10.18 0.92 3.17
CA ALA A 19 -11.33 1.81 3.19
C ALA A 19 -11.16 2.96 2.20
N LEU A 20 -9.98 3.55 2.12
CA LEU A 20 -9.69 4.62 1.16
C LEU A 20 -9.80 4.14 -0.28
N ALA A 21 -9.37 2.92 -0.57
CA ALA A 21 -9.51 2.33 -1.90
C ALA A 21 -10.99 2.14 -2.25
N MET A 22 -11.80 1.63 -1.32
CA MET A 22 -13.23 1.47 -1.50
C MET A 22 -13.92 2.82 -1.75
N ASP A 23 -13.57 3.82 -0.95
CA ASP A 23 -14.16 5.16 -1.06
C ASP A 23 -13.81 5.80 -2.40
N ALA A 24 -12.59 5.63 -2.88
CA ALA A 24 -12.17 6.17 -4.17
C ALA A 24 -12.98 5.58 -5.32
N VAL A 25 -13.16 4.26 -5.32
CA VAL A 25 -13.96 3.57 -6.33
C VAL A 25 -15.44 3.99 -6.26
N GLN A 26 -15.96 4.08 -5.04
CA GLN A 26 -17.35 4.50 -4.81
C GLN A 26 -17.59 5.92 -5.30
N LYS A 27 -16.65 6.83 -5.05
CA LYS A 27 -16.78 8.22 -5.44
C LYS A 27 -16.79 8.39 -6.96
N VAL A 28 -15.98 7.63 -7.65
CA VAL A 28 -15.92 7.65 -9.11
C VAL A 28 -17.11 6.92 -9.73
N GLY A 29 -17.67 5.95 -9.01
CA GLY A 29 -18.79 5.13 -9.48
C GLY A 29 -18.38 4.08 -10.49
N ASN A 30 -17.07 3.80 -10.61
CA ASN A 30 -16.53 2.84 -11.56
C ASN A 30 -15.15 2.39 -11.09
N GLY A 31 -14.74 1.19 -11.49
CA GLY A 31 -13.44 0.64 -11.16
C GLY A 31 -13.53 -0.65 -10.35
N HIS A 32 -12.35 -1.22 -10.05
CA HIS A 32 -12.24 -2.51 -9.35
C HIS A 32 -11.52 -2.33 -8.01
N PRO A 33 -12.21 -2.41 -6.87
CA PRO A 33 -11.57 -2.28 -5.57
C PRO A 33 -10.83 -3.54 -5.11
N GLY A 34 -11.12 -4.70 -5.71
CA GLY A 34 -10.66 -6.00 -5.23
C GLY A 34 -9.16 -6.09 -5.05
N THR A 35 -8.37 -5.75 -6.08
CA THR A 35 -6.92 -5.84 -6.03
C THR A 35 -6.35 -4.89 -4.97
N ALA A 36 -6.81 -3.66 -4.92
CA ALA A 36 -6.34 -2.69 -3.94
C ALA A 36 -6.63 -3.16 -2.53
N MET A 37 -7.77 -3.80 -2.32
CA MET A 37 -8.14 -4.31 -1.00
C MET A 37 -7.34 -5.56 -0.63
N SER A 38 -7.22 -6.53 -1.56
CA SER A 38 -6.55 -7.80 -1.27
C SER A 38 -5.04 -7.64 -1.14
N LEU A 39 -4.44 -6.70 -1.86
CA LEU A 39 -2.99 -6.46 -1.82
C LEU A 39 -2.58 -5.34 -0.87
N ALA A 40 -3.52 -4.74 -0.14
CA ALA A 40 -3.20 -3.68 0.82
C ALA A 40 -2.17 -4.13 1.87
N PRO A 41 -2.28 -5.31 2.49
CA PRO A 41 -1.25 -5.75 3.44
C PRO A 41 0.12 -5.92 2.80
N VAL A 42 0.18 -6.41 1.55
CA VAL A 42 1.44 -6.58 0.83
C VAL A 42 2.08 -5.23 0.55
N ALA A 43 1.31 -4.28 0.01
CA ALA A 43 1.81 -2.94 -0.30
C ALA A 43 2.27 -2.21 0.98
N TYR A 44 1.48 -2.28 2.03
CA TYR A 44 1.85 -1.68 3.32
C TYR A 44 3.17 -2.26 3.84
N THR A 45 3.30 -3.58 3.82
CA THR A 45 4.50 -4.26 4.30
C THR A 45 5.72 -3.84 3.48
N LEU A 46 5.59 -3.80 2.16
CA LEU A 46 6.70 -3.40 1.29
C LEU A 46 7.18 -1.99 1.63
N PHE A 47 6.28 -1.01 1.68
CA PHE A 47 6.67 0.38 1.86
C PHE A 47 7.07 0.72 3.30
N GLN A 48 6.50 0.04 4.30
CA GLN A 48 6.80 0.33 5.70
C GLN A 48 7.96 -0.46 6.26
N ARG A 49 8.26 -1.64 5.70
CA ARG A 49 9.18 -2.57 6.34
C ARG A 49 10.33 -3.05 5.46
N ILE A 50 10.19 -3.02 4.15
CA ILE A 50 11.13 -3.68 3.24
C ILE A 50 11.82 -2.70 2.31
N LEU A 51 11.06 -1.90 1.57
CA LEU A 51 11.61 -1.01 0.56
C LEU A 51 12.40 0.13 1.19
N ARG A 52 13.57 0.37 0.63
CA ARG A 52 14.38 1.55 0.97
C ARG A 52 13.90 2.70 0.10
N HIS A 53 13.28 3.67 0.72
CA HIS A 53 12.78 4.85 0.03
C HIS A 53 12.73 6.04 0.97
N ASN A 54 12.62 7.22 0.39
CA ASN A 54 12.49 8.46 1.16
C ASN A 54 11.39 9.31 0.53
N PRO A 55 10.21 9.40 1.17
CA PRO A 55 9.10 10.19 0.62
C PRO A 55 9.45 11.67 0.42
N ALA A 56 10.35 12.22 1.22
CA ALA A 56 10.79 13.61 1.09
C ALA A 56 11.71 13.80 -0.13
N LYS A 57 12.35 12.72 -0.60
CA LYS A 57 13.21 12.74 -1.78
C LYS A 57 12.89 11.52 -2.64
N PRO A 58 11.75 11.54 -3.36
CA PRO A 58 11.27 10.36 -4.07
C PRO A 58 12.19 9.90 -5.20
N ASN A 59 13.09 10.75 -5.66
CA ASN A 59 14.04 10.41 -6.71
C ASN A 59 15.44 10.07 -6.18
N TRP A 60 15.57 9.85 -4.87
CA TRP A 60 16.83 9.45 -4.28
C TRP A 60 17.41 8.23 -5.00
N ILE A 61 18.70 8.33 -5.39
CA ILE A 61 19.33 7.31 -6.24
C ILE A 61 19.47 5.95 -5.54
N GLY A 62 19.61 5.94 -4.23
CA GLY A 62 19.73 4.70 -3.43
C GLY A 62 18.41 3.99 -3.15
N ARG A 63 17.31 4.51 -3.66
CA ARG A 63 15.98 3.93 -3.38
C ARG A 63 15.80 2.59 -4.09
N ASP A 64 15.00 1.73 -3.45
CA ASP A 64 14.45 0.57 -4.14
C ASP A 64 13.35 1.04 -5.10
N ARG A 65 13.24 0.35 -6.23
CA ARG A 65 12.25 0.71 -7.25
C ARG A 65 11.10 -0.26 -7.22
N PHE A 66 9.91 0.31 -7.20
CA PHE A 66 8.68 -0.46 -7.24
C PHE A 66 7.96 -0.14 -8.53
N ILE A 67 7.57 -1.17 -9.28
CA ILE A 67 6.85 -1.02 -10.54
C ILE A 67 5.55 -1.78 -10.45
N LEU A 68 4.44 -1.07 -10.61
CA LEU A 68 3.11 -1.68 -10.63
C LEU A 68 2.72 -1.91 -12.08
N SER A 69 2.73 -3.17 -12.52
CA SER A 69 2.48 -3.52 -13.91
C SER A 69 1.02 -3.38 -14.31
N CYS A 70 0.13 -3.50 -13.35
CA CYS A 70 -1.30 -3.37 -13.57
C CYS A 70 -1.83 -2.19 -12.77
N GLY A 71 -1.92 -1.05 -13.42
CA GLY A 71 -2.32 0.20 -12.77
C GLY A 71 -3.84 0.39 -12.80
N HIS A 72 -4.51 -0.29 -11.89
CA HIS A 72 -5.97 -0.20 -11.81
C HIS A 72 -6.45 1.20 -11.46
#